data_4a0117368fbbd3b9dd77b35ea8b2c405
#
_entry.id   4a0117368fbbd3b9dd77b35ea8b2c405
#
_cell.length_a   1.000
_cell.length_b   1.000
_cell.length_c   1.000
_cell.angle_alpha   90.00
_cell.angle_beta   90.00
_cell.angle_gamma   90.00
#
_symmetry.space_group_name_H-M   'P 1'
#
loop_
_entity.id
_entity.type
_entity.pdbx_description
1 polymer ?
#
loop_
_entity_poly.entity_id
_entity_poly.type
_entity_poly.pdbx_seq_one_letter_code
_entity_poly.pdbx_strand_id
1 'polypeptide(L)'
;GNSGFSARQTEDHVHYGSSTTSSTISGDWVSIGSDKRTLRFGSKNGKPGDYIRVITRAANPTVDFNTTSSSGAESVSSKAITVDLSSASTQNVTVDYAVTGTATGSGTDYTLANGTLTINAGSTSGTITIASIVNDTLDEPNETVIVTLSNPSNATLGSDDTHTYTINDNDDAPVVDFN
;
A
#
# COMPACT_ATOMS: atom_id res chain seq x y z
N GLY A 1 42.64 22.97 -20.69
CA GLY A 1 42.09 21.65 -20.95
C GLY A 1 40.72 21.58 -20.34
N ASN A 2 39.70 21.65 -21.18
CA ASN A 2 38.30 21.65 -20.83
C ASN A 2 37.86 20.22 -20.51
N SER A 3 37.90 19.82 -19.27
CA SER A 3 37.27 18.58 -18.82
C SER A 3 35.81 18.87 -18.39
N GLY A 4 35.05 19.39 -19.35
CA GLY A 4 33.62 19.49 -19.17
C GLY A 4 33.07 18.08 -19.12
N PHE A 5 32.36 17.74 -18.06
CA PHE A 5 31.42 16.63 -18.05
C PHE A 5 30.47 16.92 -19.20
N SER A 6 30.67 16.26 -20.32
CA SER A 6 29.81 16.46 -21.48
C SER A 6 28.43 15.90 -21.10
N ALA A 7 27.44 16.75 -21.13
CA ALA A 7 26.02 16.36 -21.03
C ALA A 7 25.57 15.42 -22.17
N ARG A 8 26.50 14.85 -22.94
CA ARG A 8 26.28 13.88 -24.00
C ARG A 8 26.53 12.44 -23.61
N GLN A 9 26.83 12.16 -22.37
CA GLN A 9 26.67 10.79 -21.88
C GLN A 9 25.24 10.64 -21.39
N THR A 10 24.32 10.94 -22.30
CA THR A 10 23.04 10.30 -22.35
C THR A 10 23.30 8.81 -22.45
N GLU A 11 22.80 8.06 -21.47
CA GLU A 11 22.55 6.62 -21.56
C GLU A 11 23.68 5.66 -21.14
N ASP A 12 24.65 6.06 -20.35
CA ASP A 12 25.26 5.04 -19.50
C ASP A 12 24.35 4.80 -18.29
N HIS A 13 23.31 4.00 -18.53
CA HIS A 13 22.62 3.30 -17.47
C HIS A 13 23.67 2.46 -16.74
N VAL A 14 23.99 2.85 -15.52
CA VAL A 14 24.72 1.96 -14.62
C VAL A 14 23.80 0.77 -14.39
N HIS A 15 23.97 -0.28 -15.18
CA HIS A 15 23.36 -1.56 -14.96
C HIS A 15 23.82 -2.06 -13.60
N TYR A 16 22.88 -2.25 -12.68
CA TYR A 16 23.10 -2.94 -11.42
C TYR A 16 23.37 -4.44 -11.66
N GLY A 17 24.52 -4.71 -12.22
CA GLY A 17 25.12 -6.05 -12.24
C GLY A 17 26.07 -6.16 -11.06
N SER A 18 26.14 -7.31 -10.47
CA SER A 18 26.96 -7.73 -9.33
C SER A 18 28.48 -7.55 -9.53
N SER A 19 28.94 -6.32 -9.78
CA SER A 19 30.36 -6.03 -9.90
C SER A 19 30.65 -4.61 -9.42
N THR A 20 31.69 -4.47 -8.62
CA THR A 20 32.30 -3.19 -8.28
C THR A 20 32.86 -2.55 -9.53
N THR A 21 32.07 -1.83 -10.28
CA THR A 21 32.55 -1.07 -11.43
C THR A 21 32.97 0.32 -10.98
N SER A 22 34.27 0.57 -11.05
CA SER A 22 34.84 1.91 -11.00
C SER A 22 34.85 2.45 -12.43
N SER A 23 34.14 3.55 -12.70
CA SER A 23 34.26 4.29 -13.96
C SER A 23 35.14 5.52 -13.72
N THR A 24 36.24 5.61 -14.40
CA THR A 24 37.13 6.79 -14.36
C THR A 24 36.83 7.65 -15.58
N ILE A 25 36.36 8.86 -15.36
CA ILE A 25 36.17 9.87 -16.38
C ILE A 25 37.16 11.01 -16.08
N SER A 26 38.19 11.13 -16.91
CA SER A 26 39.15 12.27 -16.90
C SER A 26 39.71 12.66 -15.53
N GLY A 27 39.96 11.68 -14.65
CA GLY A 27 40.55 11.90 -13.33
C GLY A 27 39.55 12.02 -12.15
N ASP A 28 38.26 12.13 -12.44
CA ASP A 28 37.19 12.01 -11.43
C ASP A 28 36.67 10.58 -11.46
N TRP A 29 36.21 10.09 -10.30
CA TRP A 29 35.71 8.73 -10.21
C TRP A 29 34.49 8.64 -9.26
N VAL A 30 33.62 7.69 -9.58
CA VAL A 30 32.51 7.30 -8.73
C VAL A 30 32.61 5.80 -8.50
N SER A 31 32.54 5.36 -7.27
CA SER A 31 32.44 3.94 -6.93
C SER A 31 31.23 3.66 -6.05
N ILE A 32 30.62 2.50 -6.25
CA ILE A 32 29.54 1.99 -5.39
C ILE A 32 30.16 0.98 -4.46
N GLY A 33 30.00 1.16 -3.15
CA GLY A 33 30.45 0.21 -2.16
C GLY A 33 29.81 -1.18 -2.35
N SER A 34 30.50 -2.23 -1.87
CA SER A 34 29.99 -3.60 -1.92
C SER A 34 28.66 -3.77 -1.13
N ASP A 35 28.37 -2.86 -0.20
CA ASP A 35 27.13 -2.76 0.55
C ASP A 35 25.96 -2.21 -0.29
N LYS A 36 26.21 -1.79 -1.54
CA LYS A 36 25.25 -1.14 -2.44
C LYS A 36 24.57 0.12 -1.89
N ARG A 37 25.08 0.64 -0.77
CA ARG A 37 24.53 1.81 -0.07
C ARG A 37 25.50 2.98 0.00
N THR A 38 26.79 2.70 -0.20
CA THR A 38 27.86 3.71 -0.10
C THR A 38 28.27 4.14 -1.48
N LEU A 39 28.11 5.44 -1.77
CA LEU A 39 28.68 6.08 -2.96
C LEU A 39 29.94 6.84 -2.53
N ARG A 40 31.05 6.60 -3.23
CA ARG A 40 32.30 7.31 -3.03
C ARG A 40 32.63 8.09 -4.28
N PHE A 41 33.01 9.33 -4.08
CA PHE A 41 33.42 10.23 -5.14
C PHE A 41 34.86 10.66 -4.94
N GLY A 42 35.63 10.73 -6.00
CA GLY A 42 36.93 11.33 -6.00
C GLY A 42 37.02 12.36 -7.11
N SER A 43 37.43 13.57 -6.77
CA SER A 43 37.74 14.64 -7.74
C SER A 43 39.22 14.98 -7.66
N LYS A 44 39.88 15.05 -8.80
CA LYS A 44 41.30 15.33 -8.90
C LYS A 44 41.61 16.82 -8.86
N ASN A 45 40.68 17.67 -9.18
CA ASN A 45 40.85 19.11 -9.27
C ASN A 45 39.73 19.85 -8.61
N GLY A 46 39.71 20.01 -7.29
CA GLY A 46 38.69 20.70 -6.54
C GLY A 46 38.37 22.11 -7.07
N LYS A 47 37.74 22.23 -8.23
CA LYS A 47 37.19 23.49 -8.71
C LYS A 47 35.83 23.74 -8.02
N PRO A 48 35.61 24.96 -7.50
CA PRO A 48 34.29 25.37 -7.02
C PRO A 48 33.29 25.27 -8.18
N GLY A 49 32.24 24.45 -8.03
CA GLY A 49 31.16 24.38 -9.00
C GLY A 49 30.75 22.99 -9.46
N ASP A 50 31.45 21.93 -9.06
CA ASP A 50 31.02 20.57 -9.37
C ASP A 50 29.94 20.13 -8.41
N TYR A 51 28.73 19.91 -8.92
CA TYR A 51 27.58 19.44 -8.16
C TYR A 51 27.36 17.94 -8.41
N ILE A 52 27.42 17.17 -7.35
CA ILE A 52 27.04 15.75 -7.41
C ILE A 52 25.58 15.65 -6.95
N ARG A 53 24.72 15.19 -7.85
CA ARG A 53 23.34 14.92 -7.54
C ARG A 53 23.13 13.40 -7.42
N VAL A 54 22.93 12.92 -6.22
CA VAL A 54 22.51 11.54 -5.98
C VAL A 54 20.99 11.50 -6.05
N ILE A 55 20.47 10.82 -7.08
CA ILE A 55 19.04 10.57 -7.19
C ILE A 55 18.79 9.16 -6.68
N THR A 56 18.20 9.05 -5.52
CA THR A 56 17.70 7.78 -4.99
C THR A 56 16.22 7.65 -5.34
N ARG A 57 15.81 6.47 -5.82
CA ARG A 57 14.38 6.17 -5.90
C ARG A 57 13.84 6.07 -4.47
N ALA A 58 12.79 6.78 -4.16
CA ALA A 58 12.07 6.58 -2.91
C ALA A 58 11.62 5.11 -2.80
N ALA A 59 11.71 4.52 -1.63
CA ALA A 59 11.16 3.20 -1.37
C ALA A 59 9.63 3.25 -1.62
N ASN A 60 9.09 2.14 -2.12
CA ASN A 60 7.64 2.03 -2.20
C ASN A 60 7.05 2.11 -0.79
N PRO A 61 5.89 2.76 -0.59
CA PRO A 61 5.20 2.74 0.68
C PRO A 61 4.72 1.33 1.04
N THR A 62 4.45 1.07 2.31
CA THR A 62 3.63 -0.07 2.73
C THR A 62 2.16 0.29 2.61
N VAL A 63 1.32 -0.72 2.33
CA VAL A 63 -0.14 -0.62 2.32
C VAL A 63 -0.71 -1.55 3.39
N ASP A 64 -1.51 -0.99 4.28
CA ASP A 64 -2.05 -1.64 5.47
C ASP A 64 -3.48 -1.17 5.74
N PHE A 65 -4.29 -1.97 6.46
CA PHE A 65 -5.50 -1.44 7.06
C PHE A 65 -5.16 -0.51 8.22
N ASN A 66 -5.91 0.58 8.36
CA ASN A 66 -5.80 1.51 9.50
C ASN A 66 -6.08 0.82 10.85
N THR A 67 -6.99 -0.15 10.84
CA THR A 67 -7.32 -1.02 11.97
C THR A 67 -7.59 -2.43 11.47
N THR A 68 -7.27 -3.45 12.28
CA THR A 68 -7.46 -4.86 11.92
C THR A 68 -8.86 -5.38 12.26
N SER A 69 -9.66 -4.60 13.03
CA SER A 69 -11.03 -4.97 13.36
C SER A 69 -11.92 -3.76 13.63
N SER A 70 -13.23 -3.95 13.43
CA SER A 70 -14.28 -3.04 13.82
C SER A 70 -15.61 -3.79 13.90
N SER A 71 -16.65 -3.16 14.46
CA SER A 71 -17.99 -3.74 14.53
C SER A 71 -19.06 -2.65 14.40
N GLY A 72 -20.28 -3.06 14.16
CA GLY A 72 -21.46 -2.21 14.16
C GLY A 72 -22.72 -3.06 14.21
N ALA A 73 -23.83 -2.48 14.67
CA ALA A 73 -25.14 -3.14 14.60
C ALA A 73 -25.56 -3.27 13.13
N GLU A 74 -26.37 -4.25 12.78
CA GLU A 74 -26.90 -4.42 11.43
C GLU A 74 -27.79 -3.25 10.98
N SER A 75 -28.33 -2.49 11.91
CA SER A 75 -29.05 -1.24 11.64
C SER A 75 -28.17 -0.13 11.00
N VAL A 76 -26.84 -0.33 10.94
CA VAL A 76 -25.92 0.56 10.23
C VAL A 76 -25.87 0.17 8.76
N SER A 77 -26.36 1.04 7.88
CA SER A 77 -26.52 0.73 6.44
C SER A 77 -25.21 0.50 5.67
N SER A 78 -24.08 0.95 6.18
CA SER A 78 -22.77 0.77 5.52
C SER A 78 -21.61 1.01 6.48
N LYS A 79 -20.47 0.41 6.19
CA LYS A 79 -19.19 0.60 6.90
C LYS A 79 -18.05 0.88 5.92
N ALA A 80 -17.39 1.99 6.12
CA ALA A 80 -16.14 2.32 5.44
C ALA A 80 -14.94 1.75 6.22
N ILE A 81 -14.06 1.04 5.53
CA ILE A 81 -12.80 0.50 6.05
C ILE A 81 -11.67 1.27 5.37
N THR A 82 -10.81 1.89 6.14
CA THR A 82 -9.70 2.69 5.62
C THR A 82 -8.46 1.83 5.43
N VAL A 83 -7.84 1.99 4.26
CA VAL A 83 -6.54 1.43 3.89
C VAL A 83 -5.55 2.57 3.77
N ASP A 84 -4.44 2.50 4.49
CA ASP A 84 -3.42 3.54 4.57
C ASP A 84 -2.14 3.15 3.83
N LEU A 85 -1.43 4.17 3.36
CA LEU A 85 -0.05 4.07 2.88
C LEU A 85 0.89 4.71 3.90
N SER A 86 2.03 4.09 4.16
CA SER A 86 3.06 4.64 5.06
C SER A 86 3.62 6.00 4.60
N SER A 87 3.49 6.30 3.30
CA SER A 87 3.84 7.60 2.71
C SER A 87 3.13 7.78 1.36
N ALA A 88 2.95 9.01 0.92
CA ALA A 88 2.39 9.29 -0.39
C ALA A 88 3.29 8.75 -1.51
N SER A 89 2.68 8.07 -2.48
CA SER A 89 3.34 7.61 -3.71
C SER A 89 3.22 8.67 -4.80
N THR A 90 4.21 8.75 -5.68
CA THR A 90 4.14 9.56 -6.91
C THR A 90 3.36 8.89 -8.04
N GLN A 91 2.97 7.63 -7.84
CA GLN A 91 2.20 6.82 -8.78
C GLN A 91 0.94 6.32 -8.08
N ASN A 92 -0.09 5.99 -8.84
CA ASN A 92 -1.25 5.30 -8.29
C ASN A 92 -0.81 3.97 -7.68
N VAL A 93 -1.27 3.70 -6.47
CA VAL A 93 -1.11 2.39 -5.80
C VAL A 93 -2.40 1.62 -6.01
N THR A 94 -2.29 0.37 -6.44
CA THR A 94 -3.43 -0.55 -6.49
C THR A 94 -3.17 -1.72 -5.55
N VAL A 95 -4.22 -2.22 -4.90
CA VAL A 95 -4.18 -3.42 -4.07
C VAL A 95 -5.46 -4.20 -4.28
N ASP A 96 -5.34 -5.49 -4.53
CA ASP A 96 -6.49 -6.38 -4.62
C ASP A 96 -7.00 -6.72 -3.23
N TYR A 97 -8.30 -6.95 -3.12
CA TYR A 97 -8.89 -7.45 -1.88
C TYR A 97 -9.88 -8.58 -2.14
N ALA A 98 -9.84 -9.55 -1.24
CA ALA A 98 -10.77 -10.68 -1.20
C ALA A 98 -11.67 -10.55 0.04
N VAL A 99 -12.93 -10.95 -0.12
CA VAL A 99 -13.95 -10.87 0.92
C VAL A 99 -14.39 -12.29 1.30
N THR A 100 -14.35 -12.58 2.59
CA THR A 100 -14.76 -13.85 3.21
C THR A 100 -15.48 -13.55 4.52
N GLY A 101 -15.82 -14.56 5.31
CA GLY A 101 -16.46 -14.39 6.62
C GLY A 101 -17.64 -15.34 6.80
N THR A 102 -18.41 -15.13 7.87
CA THR A 102 -19.63 -15.89 8.14
C THR A 102 -20.86 -15.24 7.53
N ALA A 103 -20.88 -13.91 7.43
CA ALA A 103 -21.94 -13.15 6.78
C ALA A 103 -22.02 -13.49 5.28
N THR A 104 -23.24 -13.53 4.75
CA THR A 104 -23.53 -13.87 3.35
C THR A 104 -23.60 -12.60 2.51
N GLY A 105 -22.68 -12.46 1.57
CA GLY A 105 -22.65 -11.32 0.63
C GLY A 105 -23.78 -11.34 -0.39
N SER A 106 -23.62 -10.50 -1.44
CA SER A 106 -24.55 -10.38 -2.57
C SER A 106 -25.95 -9.83 -2.19
N GLY A 107 -26.02 -9.07 -1.09
CA GLY A 107 -27.26 -8.40 -0.66
C GLY A 107 -28.14 -9.24 0.27
N THR A 108 -27.65 -10.39 0.78
CA THR A 108 -28.31 -11.11 1.88
C THR A 108 -28.06 -10.34 3.17
N ASP A 109 -26.83 -10.28 3.67
CA ASP A 109 -26.48 -9.54 4.89
C ASP A 109 -25.73 -8.24 4.55
N TYR A 110 -25.01 -8.21 3.42
CA TYR A 110 -24.29 -7.03 2.95
C TYR A 110 -23.98 -7.11 1.44
N THR A 111 -23.46 -6.00 0.91
CA THR A 111 -22.93 -5.94 -0.47
C THR A 111 -21.48 -5.49 -0.46
N LEU A 112 -20.57 -6.40 -0.78
CA LEU A 112 -19.18 -6.16 -1.12
C LEU A 112 -18.64 -7.39 -1.84
N ALA A 113 -18.18 -7.23 -3.08
CA ALA A 113 -17.49 -8.29 -3.83
C ALA A 113 -15.97 -8.12 -3.72
N ASN A 114 -15.22 -9.16 -4.09
CA ASN A 114 -13.78 -9.03 -4.32
C ASN A 114 -13.50 -7.93 -5.35
N GLY A 115 -12.40 -7.22 -5.19
CA GLY A 115 -12.10 -6.10 -6.07
C GLY A 115 -10.67 -5.61 -5.95
N THR A 116 -10.43 -4.44 -6.54
CA THR A 116 -9.16 -3.74 -6.48
C THR A 116 -9.39 -2.32 -5.99
N LEU A 117 -8.71 -1.93 -4.92
CA LEU A 117 -8.67 -0.56 -4.44
C LEU A 117 -7.56 0.20 -5.17
N THR A 118 -7.87 1.42 -5.63
CA THR A 118 -6.89 2.35 -6.18
C THR A 118 -6.73 3.55 -5.25
N ILE A 119 -5.52 3.79 -4.78
CA ILE A 119 -5.12 4.98 -4.04
C ILE A 119 -4.35 5.88 -5.00
N ASN A 120 -4.89 7.05 -5.29
CA ASN A 120 -4.33 7.96 -6.28
C ASN A 120 -2.97 8.51 -5.87
N ALA A 121 -2.12 8.83 -6.85
CA ALA A 121 -0.86 9.49 -6.63
C ALA A 121 -1.02 10.75 -5.75
N GLY A 122 -0.14 10.90 -4.77
CA GLY A 122 -0.19 11.99 -3.79
C GLY A 122 -1.12 11.75 -2.60
N SER A 123 -2.02 10.76 -2.64
CA SER A 123 -2.85 10.36 -1.51
C SER A 123 -2.12 9.38 -0.60
N THR A 124 -2.51 9.34 0.67
CA THR A 124 -1.99 8.41 1.69
C THR A 124 -3.02 7.42 2.17
N SER A 125 -4.25 7.45 1.65
CA SER A 125 -5.30 6.52 2.04
C SER A 125 -6.33 6.30 0.95
N GLY A 126 -7.05 5.18 1.06
CA GLY A 126 -8.23 4.83 0.28
C GLY A 126 -9.26 4.13 1.16
N THR A 127 -10.42 3.84 0.62
CA THR A 127 -11.54 3.27 1.38
C THR A 127 -12.18 2.10 0.64
N ILE A 128 -12.41 0.99 1.34
CA ILE A 128 -13.25 -0.12 0.92
C ILE A 128 -14.56 0.01 1.71
N THR A 129 -15.71 -0.08 1.05
CA THR A 129 -17.01 0.11 1.70
C THR A 129 -17.82 -1.18 1.68
N ILE A 130 -18.14 -1.70 2.84
CA ILE A 130 -19.20 -2.70 3.03
C ILE A 130 -20.52 -1.92 2.94
N ALA A 131 -21.28 -2.16 1.89
CA ALA A 131 -22.51 -1.43 1.61
C ALA A 131 -23.74 -2.30 1.85
N SER A 132 -24.89 -1.65 1.97
CA SER A 132 -26.19 -2.33 2.08
C SER A 132 -26.17 -3.42 3.14
N ILE A 133 -25.67 -3.10 4.34
CA ILE A 133 -25.83 -3.97 5.49
C ILE A 133 -27.35 -4.06 5.75
N VAL A 134 -27.87 -5.27 5.83
CA VAL A 134 -29.29 -5.56 5.95
C VAL A 134 -29.65 -5.65 7.41
N ASN A 135 -30.68 -4.93 7.81
CA ASN A 135 -31.31 -5.03 9.11
C ASN A 135 -32.67 -5.68 8.93
N ASP A 136 -32.89 -6.81 9.54
CA ASP A 136 -34.20 -7.48 9.48
C ASP A 136 -34.83 -7.59 10.88
N THR A 137 -35.52 -8.64 11.25
CA THR A 137 -36.18 -8.83 12.53
C THR A 137 -36.00 -10.27 13.04
N LEU A 138 -35.01 -10.96 12.58
CA LEU A 138 -34.65 -12.31 12.95
C LEU A 138 -33.51 -12.27 13.96
N ASP A 139 -33.69 -12.94 15.10
CA ASP A 139 -32.59 -13.17 16.05
C ASP A 139 -31.55 -14.09 15.40
N GLU A 140 -30.37 -13.56 15.14
CA GLU A 140 -29.26 -14.24 14.45
C GLU A 140 -27.96 -14.14 15.28
N PRO A 141 -27.01 -15.04 15.07
CA PRO A 141 -25.69 -14.86 15.68
C PRO A 141 -24.94 -13.72 15.00
N ASN A 142 -24.12 -12.97 15.76
CA ASN A 142 -23.20 -12.00 15.18
C ASN A 142 -22.36 -12.62 14.07
N GLU A 143 -22.24 -11.94 12.96
CA GLU A 143 -21.58 -12.41 11.77
C GLU A 143 -20.35 -11.57 11.41
N THR A 144 -19.48 -12.09 10.56
CA THR A 144 -18.23 -11.42 10.18
C THR A 144 -18.12 -11.22 8.68
N VAL A 145 -17.56 -10.06 8.29
CA VAL A 145 -17.02 -9.77 6.96
C VAL A 145 -15.53 -9.58 7.10
N ILE A 146 -14.74 -10.45 6.48
CA ILE A 146 -13.28 -10.42 6.53
C ILE A 146 -12.76 -9.95 5.18
N VAL A 147 -12.00 -8.87 5.17
CA VAL A 147 -11.38 -8.31 3.97
C VAL A 147 -9.87 -8.49 4.07
N THR A 148 -9.27 -9.15 3.07
CA THR A 148 -7.82 -9.43 3.03
C THR A 148 -7.20 -8.78 1.80
N LEU A 149 -6.16 -7.97 2.00
CA LEU A 149 -5.39 -7.30 0.94
C LEU A 149 -4.37 -8.25 0.30
N SER A 150 -4.10 -8.07 -0.99
CA SER A 150 -3.10 -8.84 -1.73
C SER A 150 -2.61 -8.10 -2.97
N ASN A 151 -1.54 -8.61 -3.61
CA ASN A 151 -1.02 -8.15 -4.91
C ASN A 151 -0.87 -6.61 -5.04
N PRO A 152 -0.20 -5.91 -4.12
CA PRO A 152 -0.03 -4.47 -4.24
C PRO A 152 0.86 -4.12 -5.44
N SER A 153 0.52 -3.04 -6.16
CA SER A 153 1.34 -2.43 -7.20
C SER A 153 1.79 -1.04 -6.75
N ASN A 154 3.06 -0.71 -6.95
CA ASN A 154 3.72 0.52 -6.48
C ASN A 154 3.74 0.70 -4.95
N ALA A 155 3.46 -0.37 -4.22
CA ALA A 155 3.56 -0.48 -2.77
C ALA A 155 4.08 -1.87 -2.40
N THR A 156 4.34 -2.09 -1.11
CA THR A 156 4.58 -3.41 -0.51
C THR A 156 3.49 -3.68 0.50
N LEU A 157 3.03 -4.92 0.62
CA LEU A 157 2.05 -5.29 1.63
C LEU A 157 2.69 -5.17 3.02
N GLY A 158 1.98 -4.55 3.96
CA GLY A 158 2.40 -4.45 5.35
C GLY A 158 1.94 -5.65 6.17
N SER A 159 1.92 -5.51 7.49
CA SER A 159 1.55 -6.57 8.44
C SER A 159 0.05 -6.63 8.71
N ASP A 160 -0.64 -5.50 8.59
CA ASP A 160 -2.06 -5.35 8.87
C ASP A 160 -2.87 -5.48 7.56
N ASP A 161 -2.72 -6.63 6.90
CA ASP A 161 -3.30 -6.94 5.61
C ASP A 161 -4.73 -7.50 5.68
N THR A 162 -5.26 -7.72 6.87
CA THR A 162 -6.59 -8.28 7.09
C THR A 162 -7.39 -7.44 8.07
N HIS A 163 -8.65 -7.14 7.71
CA HIS A 163 -9.61 -6.45 8.57
C HIS A 163 -10.86 -7.32 8.76
N THR A 164 -11.29 -7.49 10.01
CA THR A 164 -12.54 -8.18 10.37
C THR A 164 -13.58 -7.16 10.82
N TYR A 165 -14.68 -7.06 10.10
CA TYR A 165 -15.86 -6.32 10.54
C TYR A 165 -16.89 -7.29 11.10
N THR A 166 -17.40 -7.04 12.31
CA THR A 166 -18.47 -7.83 12.92
C THR A 166 -19.79 -7.08 12.78
N ILE A 167 -20.76 -7.71 12.15
CA ILE A 167 -22.15 -7.28 12.11
C ILE A 167 -22.79 -7.83 13.40
N ASN A 168 -23.24 -6.94 14.25
CA ASN A 168 -23.90 -7.33 15.50
C ASN A 168 -25.39 -7.36 15.28
N ASP A 169 -25.99 -8.51 15.53
CA ASP A 169 -27.45 -8.66 15.61
C ASP A 169 -28.03 -7.74 16.68
N ASN A 170 -29.18 -7.17 16.43
CA ASN A 170 -29.89 -6.27 17.32
C ASN A 170 -31.34 -6.71 17.60
N ASP A 171 -31.71 -7.92 17.23
CA ASP A 171 -33.05 -8.48 17.42
C ASP A 171 -33.10 -9.45 18.58
N ASP A 172 -34.26 -9.57 19.20
CA ASP A 172 -34.50 -10.44 20.35
C ASP A 172 -35.12 -11.78 19.91
N ALA A 173 -34.70 -12.85 20.54
CA ALA A 173 -35.28 -14.16 20.30
C ALA A 173 -36.80 -14.17 20.56
N PRO A 174 -37.61 -14.81 19.71
CA PRO A 174 -39.06 -14.84 19.85
C PRO A 174 -39.47 -15.50 21.16
N VAL A 175 -40.32 -14.81 21.94
CA VAL A 175 -40.87 -15.34 23.21
C VAL A 175 -42.10 -16.18 22.90
N VAL A 176 -42.12 -17.44 23.35
CA VAL A 176 -43.30 -18.31 23.29
C VAL A 176 -44.02 -18.20 24.65
N ASP A 177 -45.22 -17.61 24.66
CA ASP A 177 -46.07 -17.53 25.84
C ASP A 177 -47.17 -18.60 25.75
N PHE A 178 -47.30 -19.40 26.79
CA PHE A 178 -48.37 -20.42 26.91
C PHE A 178 -49.52 -19.82 27.73
N ASN A 179 -50.65 -19.58 27.08
CA ASN A 179 -51.91 -19.25 27.74
C ASN A 179 -52.64 -20.49 28.27
#